data_ceaafec5794e061c6c6d5d7dc2e7f9b6
#
_entry.id   ceaafec5794e061c6c6d5d7dc2e7f9b6
#
_cell.length_a   1.000
_cell.length_b   1.000
_cell.length_c   1.000
_cell.angle_alpha   90.00
_cell.angle_beta   90.00
_cell.angle_gamma   90.00
#
_symmetry.space_group_name_H-M   'P 1'
#
loop_
_entity.id
_entity.type
_entity.pdbx_description
1 polymer ?
#
loop_
_entity_poly.entity_id
_entity_poly.type
_entity_poly.pdbx_seq_one_letter_code
_entity_poly.pdbx_strand_id
1 'polypeptide(L)'
;MRKTIAIIFFVAALGLNGRAENKVDFAKSVQGIFEARCIDCHGPKKQKGDLRLDSQEAALAEVIKPGKSGESELYKHISLPADHEDIMPAKGDPLTKEQIATIKQWIDEGANWPKELVLISAKDRAAAEAAAKKLPEPEIKEAPVSDAEKAAIVKLTSGEGIGEKFSAPLVMALAQNTKLIYANFRLVGKNVRDEHLAPLADIQNLSELDLANTQITAAGLKHISNANNLTKLSLANTSLDDAALKQIEGLTNLMSLNLYNTKVTDAGLASLKNMKFLRKVYAWQSGVTEQGAAELNKALPNVDVNLGFKLAKVEPKKEEKKEPKKEEKKEVKKPE
;
A
#
# COMPACT_ATOMS: atom_id res chain seq x y z
N MET A 1 -39.73 -0.16 -65.81
CA MET A 1 -38.49 0.62 -65.74
C MET A 1 -38.39 1.23 -64.36
N ARG A 2 -37.71 0.59 -63.43
CA ARG A 2 -37.46 1.15 -62.08
C ARG A 2 -35.94 1.41 -61.98
N LYS A 3 -35.57 2.68 -61.90
CA LYS A 3 -34.19 3.12 -61.73
C LYS A 3 -33.82 3.05 -60.25
N THR A 4 -32.87 2.15 -59.92
CA THR A 4 -32.30 2.07 -58.59
C THR A 4 -31.11 3.04 -58.50
N ILE A 5 -31.21 4.02 -57.60
CA ILE A 5 -30.15 4.95 -57.32
C ILE A 5 -29.31 4.36 -56.17
N ALA A 6 -28.05 4.00 -56.44
CA ALA A 6 -27.10 3.52 -55.46
C ALA A 6 -26.47 4.77 -54.83
N ILE A 7 -26.72 4.96 -53.51
CA ILE A 7 -26.07 5.98 -52.69
C ILE A 7 -24.79 5.32 -52.11
N ILE A 8 -23.64 5.76 -52.60
CA ILE A 8 -22.35 5.39 -52.05
C ILE A 8 -22.06 6.27 -50.84
N PHE A 9 -22.13 5.67 -49.63
CA PHE A 9 -21.63 6.31 -48.42
C PHE A 9 -20.10 6.18 -48.39
N PHE A 10 -19.42 7.29 -48.56
CA PHE A 10 -18.00 7.43 -48.32
C PHE A 10 -17.80 7.58 -46.80
N VAL A 11 -17.49 6.48 -46.08
CA VAL A 11 -17.09 6.56 -44.70
C VAL A 11 -15.62 6.93 -44.67
N ALA A 12 -15.36 8.22 -44.37
CA ALA A 12 -14.03 8.68 -44.03
C ALA A 12 -13.65 8.06 -42.68
N ALA A 13 -12.85 6.98 -42.69
CA ALA A 13 -12.21 6.46 -41.53
C ALA A 13 -11.12 7.45 -41.05
N LEU A 14 -11.48 8.35 -40.12
CA LEU A 14 -10.51 9.05 -39.31
C LEU A 14 -9.83 8.02 -38.43
N GLY A 15 -8.66 7.58 -38.86
CA GLY A 15 -7.75 6.76 -38.07
C GLY A 15 -7.24 7.55 -36.87
N LEU A 16 -7.97 7.50 -35.78
CA LEU A 16 -7.41 7.80 -34.47
C LEU A 16 -6.49 6.65 -34.08
N ASN A 17 -5.26 6.67 -34.61
CA ASN A 17 -4.15 5.92 -34.02
C ASN A 17 -3.84 6.55 -32.67
N GLY A 18 -4.68 6.31 -31.67
CA GLY A 18 -4.34 6.48 -30.29
C GLY A 18 -3.26 5.43 -29.95
N ARG A 19 -2.00 5.77 -30.21
CA ARG A 19 -0.86 5.08 -29.63
C ARG A 19 -1.08 5.18 -28.13
N ALA A 20 -1.45 4.06 -27.48
CA ALA A 20 -1.44 3.98 -26.05
C ALA A 20 0.00 4.34 -25.62
N GLU A 21 0.22 5.57 -25.19
CA GLU A 21 1.47 5.98 -24.59
C GLU A 21 1.62 5.06 -23.37
N ASN A 22 2.58 4.14 -23.44
CA ASN A 22 2.96 3.31 -22.31
C ASN A 22 3.54 4.24 -21.25
N LYS A 23 2.67 4.74 -20.36
CA LYS A 23 3.10 5.57 -19.24
C LYS A 23 4.07 4.78 -18.38
N VAL A 24 5.07 5.48 -17.86
CA VAL A 24 6.06 4.88 -16.97
C VAL A 24 5.34 4.38 -15.70
N ASP A 25 5.36 3.07 -15.51
CA ASP A 25 4.85 2.42 -14.32
C ASP A 25 5.87 2.62 -13.18
N PHE A 26 5.44 3.30 -12.11
CA PHE A 26 6.30 3.58 -10.98
C PHE A 26 6.90 2.32 -10.37
N ALA A 27 6.08 1.31 -10.08
CA ALA A 27 6.50 0.09 -9.40
C ALA A 27 7.50 -0.73 -10.23
N LYS A 28 7.38 -0.71 -11.57
CA LYS A 28 8.27 -1.47 -12.46
C LYS A 28 9.55 -0.74 -12.80
N SER A 29 9.50 0.58 -12.92
CA SER A 29 10.58 1.33 -13.57
C SER A 29 11.28 2.35 -12.67
N VAL A 30 10.58 2.92 -11.67
CA VAL A 30 11.12 4.01 -10.83
C VAL A 30 11.41 3.55 -9.41
N GLN A 31 10.53 2.74 -8.82
CA GLN A 31 10.64 2.26 -7.43
C GLN A 31 12.02 1.68 -7.12
N GLY A 32 12.52 0.76 -7.95
CA GLY A 32 13.82 0.13 -7.75
C GLY A 32 14.99 1.10 -7.77
N ILE A 33 14.91 2.17 -8.57
CA ILE A 33 15.92 3.23 -8.60
C ILE A 33 15.94 3.99 -7.28
N PHE A 34 14.76 4.41 -6.79
CA PHE A 34 14.64 5.14 -5.53
C PHE A 34 15.13 4.31 -4.35
N GLU A 35 14.67 3.06 -4.23
CA GLU A 35 15.06 2.16 -3.14
C GLU A 35 16.56 1.89 -3.11
N ALA A 36 17.20 1.76 -4.29
CA ALA A 36 18.62 1.48 -4.39
C ALA A 36 19.52 2.72 -4.20
N ARG A 37 19.03 3.91 -4.57
CA ARG A 37 19.89 5.09 -4.74
C ARG A 37 19.52 6.29 -3.85
N CYS A 38 18.30 6.38 -3.37
CA CYS A 38 17.77 7.55 -2.68
C CYS A 38 17.42 7.29 -1.22
N ILE A 39 16.70 6.19 -0.94
CA ILE A 39 16.03 5.97 0.34
C ILE A 39 16.99 5.73 1.52
N ASP A 40 18.21 5.26 1.28
CA ASP A 40 19.20 5.09 2.38
C ASP A 40 19.61 6.44 3.02
N CYS A 41 19.46 7.54 2.29
CA CYS A 41 19.77 8.89 2.77
C CYS A 41 18.51 9.76 2.98
N HIS A 42 17.44 9.54 2.19
CA HIS A 42 16.21 10.33 2.17
C HIS A 42 14.98 9.48 2.51
N GLY A 43 15.09 8.64 3.51
CA GLY A 43 14.04 7.75 4.01
C GLY A 43 13.69 8.00 5.47
N PRO A 44 12.88 7.14 6.09
CA PRO A 44 12.38 7.36 7.45
C PRO A 44 13.48 7.28 8.51
N LYS A 45 14.58 6.56 8.25
CA LYS A 45 15.71 6.41 9.20
C LYS A 45 16.73 7.54 9.09
N LYS A 46 16.86 8.14 7.92
CA LYS A 46 17.76 9.28 7.64
C LYS A 46 17.04 10.26 6.74
N GLN A 47 17.11 11.52 7.08
CA GLN A 47 16.48 12.64 6.37
C GLN A 47 17.55 13.69 6.07
N LYS A 48 18.50 13.37 5.20
CA LYS A 48 19.55 14.31 4.83
C LYS A 48 18.93 15.50 4.11
N GLY A 49 19.33 16.72 4.54
CA GLY A 49 18.74 17.95 4.01
C GLY A 49 17.26 18.10 4.33
N ASP A 50 16.79 17.47 5.43
CA ASP A 50 15.39 17.44 5.87
C ASP A 50 14.41 16.89 4.82
N LEU A 51 14.94 16.18 3.82
CA LEU A 51 14.20 15.65 2.68
C LEU A 51 13.83 14.17 2.85
N ARG A 52 12.59 13.82 2.50
CA ARG A 52 12.09 12.46 2.42
C ARG A 52 11.61 12.13 1.01
N LEU A 53 12.00 10.94 0.53
CA LEU A 53 11.64 10.40 -0.79
C LEU A 53 11.00 9.00 -0.69
N ASP A 54 10.59 8.58 0.49
CA ASP A 54 10.06 7.23 0.73
C ASP A 54 8.54 7.13 0.56
N SER A 55 7.83 8.25 0.39
CA SER A 55 6.39 8.30 0.13
C SER A 55 6.04 9.35 -0.92
N GLN A 56 4.91 9.13 -1.61
CA GLN A 56 4.40 10.09 -2.59
C GLN A 56 4.23 11.47 -1.96
N GLU A 57 3.57 11.55 -0.82
CA GLU A 57 3.25 12.81 -0.15
C GLU A 57 4.51 13.63 0.14
N ALA A 58 5.52 13.00 0.75
CA ALA A 58 6.76 13.68 1.08
C ALA A 58 7.54 14.14 -0.16
N ALA A 59 7.66 13.30 -1.18
CA ALA A 59 8.40 13.62 -2.39
C ALA A 59 7.74 14.72 -3.23
N LEU A 60 6.39 14.72 -3.34
CA LEU A 60 5.65 15.74 -4.10
C LEU A 60 5.56 17.08 -3.36
N ALA A 61 5.63 17.07 -2.02
CA ALA A 61 5.57 18.30 -1.24
C ALA A 61 6.79 19.19 -1.48
N GLU A 62 7.97 18.60 -1.73
CA GLU A 62 9.23 19.33 -1.67
C GLU A 62 9.99 19.36 -3.01
N VAL A 63 10.18 18.21 -3.66
CA VAL A 63 11.19 18.12 -4.73
C VAL A 63 10.68 17.61 -6.07
N ILE A 64 9.45 17.14 -6.17
CA ILE A 64 8.85 16.68 -7.42
C ILE A 64 7.66 17.53 -7.78
N LYS A 65 7.69 18.14 -8.97
CA LYS A 65 6.56 18.87 -9.55
C LYS A 65 5.96 18.03 -10.68
N PRO A 66 4.81 17.37 -10.47
CA PRO A 66 4.18 16.53 -11.49
C PRO A 66 3.98 17.27 -12.81
N GLY A 67 4.33 16.64 -13.93
CA GLY A 67 4.26 17.21 -15.27
C GLY A 67 5.37 18.20 -15.64
N LYS A 68 6.35 18.44 -14.72
CA LYS A 68 7.35 19.51 -14.89
C LYS A 68 8.72 19.07 -14.38
N SER A 69 9.37 18.16 -15.09
CA SER A 69 10.70 17.68 -14.70
C SER A 69 11.74 18.81 -14.56
N GLY A 70 11.76 19.78 -15.49
CA GLY A 70 12.69 20.91 -15.45
C GLY A 70 12.51 21.86 -14.24
N GLU A 71 11.33 21.84 -13.58
CA GLU A 71 11.08 22.59 -12.35
C GLU A 71 11.23 21.74 -11.09
N SER A 72 11.45 20.42 -11.22
CA SER A 72 11.61 19.47 -10.13
C SER A 72 13.04 19.43 -9.62
N GLU A 73 13.26 19.77 -8.36
CA GLU A 73 14.60 19.76 -7.74
C GLU A 73 15.23 18.37 -7.80
N LEU A 74 14.44 17.30 -7.64
CA LEU A 74 14.92 15.94 -7.84
C LEU A 74 15.62 15.77 -9.19
N TYR A 75 14.94 16.17 -10.29
CA TYR A 75 15.52 16.00 -11.63
C TYR A 75 16.75 16.88 -11.84
N LYS A 76 16.75 18.11 -11.35
CA LYS A 76 17.89 19.01 -11.46
C LYS A 76 19.13 18.40 -10.82
N HIS A 77 19.02 17.90 -9.57
CA HIS A 77 20.17 17.35 -8.87
C HIS A 77 20.68 16.02 -9.45
N ILE A 78 19.80 15.13 -9.91
CA ILE A 78 20.25 13.85 -10.52
C ILE A 78 20.83 14.00 -11.91
N SER A 79 20.58 15.14 -12.59
CA SER A 79 21.06 15.41 -13.96
C SER A 79 22.32 16.28 -14.02
N LEU A 80 22.87 16.68 -12.88
CA LEU A 80 24.12 17.42 -12.80
C LEU A 80 25.31 16.60 -13.33
N PRO A 81 26.41 17.26 -13.76
CA PRO A 81 27.66 16.58 -14.09
C PRO A 81 28.19 15.75 -12.93
N ALA A 82 28.86 14.63 -13.21
CA ALA A 82 29.28 13.67 -12.19
C ALA A 82 30.27 14.24 -11.15
N ASP A 83 30.95 15.33 -11.47
CA ASP A 83 31.92 16.06 -10.64
C ASP A 83 31.30 17.26 -9.92
N HIS A 84 30.00 17.51 -10.08
CA HIS A 84 29.33 18.62 -9.42
C HIS A 84 29.08 18.31 -7.93
N GLU A 85 29.31 19.28 -7.03
CA GLU A 85 29.20 19.12 -5.58
C GLU A 85 27.78 18.77 -5.10
N ASP A 86 26.75 19.23 -5.82
CA ASP A 86 25.34 19.00 -5.51
C ASP A 86 24.72 17.81 -6.26
N ILE A 87 25.52 17.01 -6.97
CA ILE A 87 24.98 15.84 -7.67
C ILE A 87 24.35 14.85 -6.70
N MET A 88 23.21 14.29 -7.10
CA MET A 88 22.58 13.19 -6.37
C MET A 88 22.55 11.90 -7.21
N PRO A 89 22.85 10.75 -6.58
CA PRO A 89 23.24 10.54 -5.18
C PRO A 89 24.62 11.10 -4.85
N ALA A 90 24.77 11.76 -3.69
CA ALA A 90 26.02 12.33 -3.21
C ALA A 90 27.09 11.27 -2.84
N LYS A 91 26.75 9.99 -2.87
CA LYS A 91 27.65 8.85 -2.60
C LYS A 91 27.41 7.72 -3.58
N GLY A 92 28.50 7.07 -3.98
CA GLY A 92 28.49 6.00 -4.98
C GLY A 92 28.44 6.57 -6.40
N ASP A 93 28.20 5.70 -7.39
CA ASP A 93 28.17 6.13 -8.79
C ASP A 93 26.93 6.99 -9.07
N PRO A 94 27.00 7.98 -9.95
CA PRO A 94 25.83 8.72 -10.44
C PRO A 94 24.78 7.79 -11.05
N LEU A 95 23.55 8.27 -11.22
CA LEU A 95 22.53 7.54 -11.97
C LEU A 95 22.95 7.42 -13.44
N THR A 96 22.58 6.30 -14.08
CA THR A 96 22.81 6.15 -15.52
C THR A 96 21.90 7.09 -16.33
N LYS A 97 22.28 7.37 -17.56
CA LYS A 97 21.46 8.21 -18.45
C LYS A 97 20.07 7.65 -18.65
N GLU A 98 19.92 6.32 -18.69
CA GLU A 98 18.64 5.62 -18.82
C GLU A 98 17.79 5.79 -17.55
N GLN A 99 18.39 5.72 -16.37
CA GLN A 99 17.70 5.94 -15.11
C GLN A 99 17.20 7.38 -14.98
N ILE A 100 18.05 8.36 -15.34
CA ILE A 100 17.70 9.78 -15.36
C ILE A 100 16.57 10.03 -16.37
N ALA A 101 16.64 9.45 -17.57
CA ALA A 101 15.58 9.58 -18.58
C ALA A 101 14.25 8.96 -18.12
N THR A 102 14.31 7.81 -17.45
CA THR A 102 13.12 7.14 -16.89
C THR A 102 12.44 8.00 -15.82
N ILE A 103 13.24 8.57 -14.89
CA ILE A 103 12.69 9.46 -13.84
C ILE A 103 12.12 10.73 -14.47
N LYS A 104 12.83 11.32 -15.46
CA LYS A 104 12.35 12.49 -16.19
C LYS A 104 11.00 12.23 -16.84
N GLN A 105 10.88 11.16 -17.61
CA GLN A 105 9.65 10.79 -18.30
C GLN A 105 8.52 10.56 -17.29
N TRP A 106 8.78 9.83 -16.20
CA TRP A 106 7.80 9.59 -15.14
C TRP A 106 7.29 10.89 -14.52
N ILE A 107 8.18 11.88 -14.26
CA ILE A 107 7.76 13.19 -13.74
C ILE A 107 6.91 13.92 -14.77
N ASP A 108 7.33 13.95 -16.05
CA ASP A 108 6.61 14.65 -17.12
C ASP A 108 5.24 14.03 -17.41
N GLU A 109 5.06 12.73 -17.17
CA GLU A 109 3.80 12.01 -17.25
C GLU A 109 2.90 12.17 -16.00
N GLY A 110 3.30 13.01 -15.05
CA GLY A 110 2.51 13.37 -13.88
C GLY A 110 2.95 12.73 -12.58
N ALA A 111 4.12 12.09 -12.51
CA ALA A 111 4.71 11.48 -11.32
C ALA A 111 3.74 10.53 -10.60
N ASN A 112 3.07 9.65 -11.35
CA ASN A 112 2.09 8.74 -10.80
C ASN A 112 2.75 7.71 -9.88
N TRP A 113 2.46 7.83 -8.59
CA TRP A 113 2.97 6.99 -7.52
C TRP A 113 1.79 6.49 -6.69
N PRO A 114 1.64 5.18 -6.44
CA PRO A 114 0.55 4.66 -5.60
C PRO A 114 0.63 5.24 -4.18
N LYS A 115 -0.44 5.89 -3.72
CA LYS A 115 -0.47 6.64 -2.43
C LYS A 115 -0.06 5.79 -1.21
N GLU A 116 -0.46 4.52 -1.19
CA GLU A 116 -0.16 3.60 -0.09
C GLU A 116 1.23 2.97 -0.20
N LEU A 117 1.96 3.23 -1.30
CA LEU A 117 3.28 2.63 -1.49
C LEU A 117 4.35 3.46 -0.80
N VAL A 118 4.92 2.89 0.24
CA VAL A 118 6.07 3.42 0.96
C VAL A 118 7.32 2.64 0.61
N LEU A 119 8.39 3.35 0.29
CA LEU A 119 9.65 2.76 -0.10
C LEU A 119 10.54 2.45 1.10
N ILE A 120 11.26 1.36 1.01
CA ILE A 120 12.33 1.00 1.93
C ILE A 120 13.64 0.90 1.15
N SER A 121 14.78 1.18 1.80
CA SER A 121 16.06 1.06 1.10
C SER A 121 16.29 -0.37 0.61
N ALA A 122 17.01 -0.53 -0.50
CA ALA A 122 17.37 -1.86 -1.02
C ALA A 122 18.15 -2.68 0.02
N LYS A 123 18.96 -2.03 0.85
CA LYS A 123 19.67 -2.65 1.97
C LYS A 123 18.71 -3.19 3.03
N ASP A 124 17.72 -2.40 3.42
CA ASP A 124 16.71 -2.83 4.41
C ASP A 124 15.83 -3.94 3.85
N ARG A 125 15.49 -3.87 2.55
CA ARG A 125 14.75 -4.94 1.86
C ARG A 125 15.56 -6.24 1.86
N ALA A 126 16.83 -6.20 1.46
CA ALA A 126 17.69 -7.38 1.46
C ALA A 126 17.88 -7.96 2.88
N ALA A 127 18.00 -7.11 3.89
CA ALA A 127 18.06 -7.55 5.29
C ALA A 127 16.77 -8.22 5.76
N ALA A 128 15.61 -7.65 5.39
CA ALA A 128 14.30 -8.22 5.70
C ALA A 128 14.08 -9.56 4.99
N GLU A 129 14.47 -9.68 3.73
CA GLU A 129 14.39 -10.92 2.96
C GLU A 129 15.33 -12.00 3.52
N ALA A 130 16.57 -11.62 3.91
CA ALA A 130 17.51 -12.54 4.55
C ALA A 130 17.01 -13.03 5.92
N ALA A 131 16.39 -12.14 6.71
CA ALA A 131 15.76 -12.49 7.96
C ALA A 131 14.55 -13.41 7.75
N ALA A 132 13.69 -13.12 6.74
CA ALA A 132 12.55 -13.96 6.39
C ALA A 132 12.95 -15.38 5.95
N LYS A 133 14.07 -15.53 5.24
CA LYS A 133 14.60 -16.85 4.84
C LYS A 133 15.05 -17.74 6.02
N LYS A 134 15.32 -17.12 7.17
CA LYS A 134 15.75 -17.86 8.40
C LYS A 134 14.59 -18.19 9.33
N LEU A 135 13.40 -17.66 9.07
CA LEU A 135 12.24 -17.88 9.91
C LEU A 135 11.51 -19.15 9.50
N PRO A 136 11.01 -19.94 10.46
CA PRO A 136 10.21 -21.11 10.13
C PRO A 136 8.94 -20.70 9.42
N GLU A 137 8.59 -21.40 8.36
CA GLU A 137 7.34 -21.22 7.64
C GLU A 137 6.28 -22.19 8.13
N PRO A 138 4.98 -21.85 8.04
CA PRO A 138 3.91 -22.76 8.38
C PRO A 138 3.90 -23.96 7.43
N GLU A 139 3.62 -25.14 7.96
CA GLU A 139 3.38 -26.33 7.13
C GLU A 139 1.96 -26.27 6.56
N ILE A 140 1.84 -25.85 5.31
CA ILE A 140 0.57 -25.78 4.61
C ILE A 140 0.26 -27.13 3.97
N LYS A 141 -0.87 -27.73 4.37
CA LYS A 141 -1.32 -29.04 3.89
C LYS A 141 -2.48 -28.86 2.92
N GLU A 142 -2.19 -29.02 1.63
CA GLU A 142 -3.25 -29.02 0.62
C GLU A 142 -4.15 -30.25 0.79
N ALA A 143 -5.44 -30.00 1.03
CA ALA A 143 -6.45 -31.06 1.07
C ALA A 143 -6.91 -31.46 -0.35
N PRO A 144 -7.43 -32.68 -0.54
CA PRO A 144 -8.18 -33.01 -1.75
C PRO A 144 -9.40 -32.09 -1.86
N VAL A 145 -9.63 -31.53 -3.06
CA VAL A 145 -10.79 -30.64 -3.29
C VAL A 145 -12.07 -31.48 -3.18
N SER A 146 -12.85 -31.23 -2.14
CA SER A 146 -14.11 -31.92 -1.89
C SER A 146 -15.25 -31.36 -2.75
N ASP A 147 -16.36 -32.11 -2.86
CA ASP A 147 -17.54 -31.60 -3.58
C ASP A 147 -18.21 -30.46 -2.82
N ALA A 148 -18.12 -30.43 -1.47
CA ALA A 148 -18.52 -29.30 -0.66
C ALA A 148 -17.71 -28.04 -0.98
N GLU A 149 -16.37 -28.15 -1.10
CA GLU A 149 -15.50 -27.04 -1.49
C GLU A 149 -15.82 -26.52 -2.90
N LYS A 150 -16.04 -27.42 -3.88
CA LYS A 150 -16.48 -27.02 -5.22
C LYS A 150 -17.81 -26.26 -5.19
N ALA A 151 -18.81 -26.79 -4.46
CA ALA A 151 -20.11 -26.14 -4.30
C ALA A 151 -19.99 -24.77 -3.62
N ALA A 152 -19.15 -24.65 -2.60
CA ALA A 152 -18.87 -23.39 -1.93
C ALA A 152 -18.26 -22.35 -2.88
N ILE A 153 -17.28 -22.75 -3.69
CA ILE A 153 -16.67 -21.89 -4.70
C ILE A 153 -17.71 -21.42 -5.72
N VAL A 154 -18.54 -22.34 -6.23
CA VAL A 154 -19.61 -21.99 -7.18
C VAL A 154 -20.57 -20.99 -6.57
N LYS A 155 -20.99 -21.20 -5.32
CA LYS A 155 -21.88 -20.30 -4.60
C LYS A 155 -21.27 -18.91 -4.43
N LEU A 156 -19.99 -18.82 -4.08
CA LEU A 156 -19.29 -17.54 -3.93
C LEU A 156 -19.17 -16.82 -5.28
N THR A 157 -18.81 -17.55 -6.34
CA THR A 157 -18.56 -16.97 -7.67
C THR A 157 -19.84 -16.65 -8.44
N SER A 158 -20.99 -17.24 -8.08
CA SER A 158 -22.30 -16.88 -8.65
C SER A 158 -22.79 -15.50 -8.17
N GLY A 159 -22.26 -15.00 -7.04
CA GLY A 159 -22.73 -13.76 -6.43
C GLY A 159 -24.15 -13.85 -5.88
N GLU A 160 -24.69 -15.05 -5.72
CA GLU A 160 -26.05 -15.28 -5.22
C GLU A 160 -26.19 -14.70 -3.81
N GLY A 161 -27.15 -13.80 -3.63
CA GLY A 161 -27.44 -13.17 -2.35
C GLY A 161 -26.61 -11.91 -2.03
N ILE A 162 -25.60 -11.54 -2.83
CA ILE A 162 -24.70 -10.40 -2.54
C ILE A 162 -25.17 -9.09 -3.20
N GLY A 163 -26.33 -9.06 -3.85
CA GLY A 163 -26.92 -7.86 -4.43
C GLY A 163 -26.94 -7.82 -5.96
N GLU A 164 -27.61 -6.80 -6.49
CA GLU A 164 -27.89 -6.71 -7.91
C GLU A 164 -26.66 -6.47 -8.77
N LYS A 165 -26.48 -7.34 -9.72
CA LYS A 165 -25.81 -7.20 -11.03
C LYS A 165 -24.31 -7.33 -11.19
N PHE A 166 -23.37 -7.14 -10.24
CA PHE A 166 -21.92 -7.25 -10.56
C PHE A 166 -21.01 -7.61 -9.38
N SER A 167 -21.46 -8.37 -8.43
CA SER A 167 -20.79 -8.44 -7.15
C SER A 167 -20.53 -9.86 -6.66
N ALA A 168 -19.88 -10.66 -7.49
CA ALA A 168 -19.28 -11.89 -7.00
C ALA A 168 -17.86 -11.60 -6.48
N PRO A 169 -17.45 -12.20 -5.35
CA PRO A 169 -16.06 -12.17 -4.95
C PRO A 169 -15.18 -12.89 -5.99
N LEU A 170 -13.96 -12.42 -6.14
CA LEU A 170 -12.96 -13.11 -6.94
C LEU A 170 -12.46 -14.32 -6.13
N VAL A 171 -12.66 -15.54 -6.65
CA VAL A 171 -12.11 -16.77 -6.06
C VAL A 171 -11.26 -17.46 -7.12
N MET A 172 -9.99 -17.72 -6.80
CA MET A 172 -9.04 -18.31 -7.74
C MET A 172 -7.97 -19.12 -7.03
N ALA A 173 -7.35 -20.07 -7.74
CA ALA A 173 -6.15 -20.73 -7.26
C ALA A 173 -4.97 -19.76 -7.21
N LEU A 174 -4.12 -19.85 -6.16
CA LEU A 174 -2.93 -19.00 -6.01
C LEU A 174 -1.90 -19.21 -7.11
N ALA A 175 -1.77 -20.43 -7.63
CA ALA A 175 -0.89 -20.77 -8.74
C ALA A 175 -1.43 -21.97 -9.51
N GLN A 176 -0.88 -22.24 -10.71
CA GLN A 176 -1.35 -23.32 -11.59
C GLN A 176 -1.21 -24.73 -10.98
N ASN A 177 -0.23 -24.94 -10.09
CA ASN A 177 0.11 -26.24 -9.53
C ASN A 177 -0.29 -26.40 -8.05
N THR A 178 -1.20 -25.56 -7.54
CA THR A 178 -1.68 -25.63 -6.17
C THR A 178 -3.20 -25.68 -6.11
N LYS A 179 -3.72 -26.30 -5.07
CA LYS A 179 -5.14 -26.24 -4.71
C LYS A 179 -5.46 -25.09 -3.77
N LEU A 180 -4.44 -24.36 -3.30
CA LEU A 180 -4.62 -23.22 -2.41
C LEU A 180 -5.40 -22.11 -3.08
N ILE A 181 -6.35 -21.54 -2.35
CA ILE A 181 -7.32 -20.58 -2.85
C ILE A 181 -7.09 -19.20 -2.26
N TYR A 182 -7.16 -18.22 -3.12
CA TYR A 182 -7.34 -16.81 -2.80
C TYR A 182 -8.80 -16.42 -3.01
N ALA A 183 -9.42 -15.80 -2.01
CA ALA A 183 -10.75 -15.22 -2.10
C ALA A 183 -10.71 -13.73 -1.79
N ASN A 184 -11.28 -12.91 -2.67
CA ASN A 184 -11.28 -11.45 -2.56
C ASN A 184 -12.70 -10.88 -2.62
N PHE A 185 -13.17 -10.34 -1.50
CA PHE A 185 -14.46 -9.68 -1.35
C PHE A 185 -14.37 -8.15 -1.42
N ARG A 186 -13.15 -7.60 -1.46
CA ARG A 186 -12.91 -6.15 -1.44
C ARG A 186 -13.64 -5.41 -2.56
N LEU A 187 -13.74 -6.03 -3.75
CA LEU A 187 -14.40 -5.43 -4.90
C LEU A 187 -15.93 -5.37 -4.74
N VAL A 188 -16.49 -6.31 -3.99
CA VAL A 188 -17.92 -6.32 -3.63
C VAL A 188 -18.21 -5.28 -2.55
N GLY A 189 -17.26 -5.07 -1.66
CA GLY A 189 -17.24 -4.00 -0.70
C GLY A 189 -18.38 -4.07 0.32
N LYS A 190 -19.03 -2.92 0.56
CA LYS A 190 -20.04 -2.74 1.61
C LYS A 190 -21.29 -3.62 1.50
N ASN A 191 -21.49 -4.31 0.39
CA ASN A 191 -22.60 -5.24 0.23
C ASN A 191 -22.32 -6.59 0.90
N VAL A 192 -21.07 -6.89 1.25
CA VAL A 192 -20.68 -8.13 1.94
C VAL A 192 -20.98 -8.02 3.44
N ARG A 193 -21.72 -8.98 3.95
CA ARG A 193 -22.08 -9.15 5.36
C ARG A 193 -21.73 -10.57 5.81
N ASP A 194 -21.96 -10.86 7.09
CA ASP A 194 -21.56 -12.13 7.73
C ASP A 194 -22.13 -13.37 7.03
N GLU A 195 -23.39 -13.33 6.59
CA GLU A 195 -24.06 -14.43 5.91
C GLU A 195 -23.38 -14.84 4.59
N HIS A 196 -22.74 -13.90 3.91
CA HIS A 196 -22.04 -14.15 2.64
C HIS A 196 -20.74 -14.92 2.82
N LEU A 197 -20.20 -14.97 4.05
CA LEU A 197 -18.98 -15.71 4.37
C LEU A 197 -19.25 -17.18 4.69
N ALA A 198 -20.52 -17.60 4.88
CA ALA A 198 -20.86 -18.96 5.24
C ALA A 198 -20.23 -20.05 4.34
N PRO A 199 -20.17 -19.90 3.00
CA PRO A 199 -19.52 -20.88 2.15
C PRO A 199 -18.01 -21.04 2.39
N LEU A 200 -17.34 -20.06 2.99
CA LEU A 200 -15.90 -20.15 3.28
C LEU A 200 -15.58 -21.25 4.29
N ALA A 201 -16.57 -21.65 5.13
CA ALA A 201 -16.41 -22.75 6.09
C ALA A 201 -16.09 -24.10 5.42
N ASP A 202 -16.52 -24.30 4.18
CA ASP A 202 -16.31 -25.52 3.41
C ASP A 202 -15.02 -25.48 2.56
N ILE A 203 -14.32 -24.33 2.52
CA ILE A 203 -13.08 -24.18 1.72
C ILE A 203 -11.86 -24.51 2.58
N GLN A 204 -11.43 -25.78 2.52
CA GLN A 204 -10.27 -26.25 3.30
C GLN A 204 -8.94 -25.70 2.79
N ASN A 205 -8.86 -25.39 1.50
CA ASN A 205 -7.67 -24.87 0.87
C ASN A 205 -7.59 -23.33 0.85
N LEU A 206 -8.40 -22.65 1.65
CA LEU A 206 -8.35 -21.18 1.77
C LEU A 206 -7.01 -20.73 2.36
N SER A 207 -6.21 -20.04 1.57
CA SER A 207 -4.86 -19.59 1.96
C SER A 207 -4.72 -18.08 2.04
N GLU A 208 -5.42 -17.33 1.20
CA GLU A 208 -5.45 -15.87 1.27
C GLU A 208 -6.89 -15.37 1.20
N LEU A 209 -7.23 -14.42 2.07
CA LEU A 209 -8.59 -13.85 2.14
C LEU A 209 -8.51 -12.33 2.28
N ASP A 210 -9.14 -11.61 1.36
CA ASP A 210 -9.32 -10.16 1.43
C ASP A 210 -10.80 -9.80 1.67
N LEU A 211 -11.08 -9.31 2.88
CA LEU A 211 -12.39 -8.83 3.33
C LEU A 211 -12.40 -7.29 3.52
N ALA A 212 -11.43 -6.60 2.94
CA ALA A 212 -11.35 -5.15 3.09
C ALA A 212 -12.59 -4.44 2.52
N ASN A 213 -12.96 -3.32 3.13
CA ASN A 213 -14.11 -2.48 2.76
C ASN A 213 -15.50 -3.15 2.91
N THR A 214 -15.61 -4.28 3.62
CA THR A 214 -16.87 -5.02 3.82
C THR A 214 -17.60 -4.60 5.11
N GLN A 215 -18.83 -5.04 5.26
CA GLN A 215 -19.65 -4.81 6.46
C GLN A 215 -19.72 -6.03 7.39
N ILE A 216 -18.68 -6.85 7.40
CA ILE A 216 -18.60 -8.01 8.28
C ILE A 216 -18.39 -7.60 9.74
N THR A 217 -18.85 -8.48 10.64
CA THR A 217 -18.65 -8.39 12.09
C THR A 217 -17.84 -9.58 12.60
N ALA A 218 -17.59 -9.64 13.91
CA ALA A 218 -16.97 -10.80 14.55
C ALA A 218 -17.72 -12.11 14.28
N ALA A 219 -19.04 -12.05 14.05
CA ALA A 219 -19.84 -13.24 13.74
C ALA A 219 -19.47 -13.85 12.38
N GLY A 220 -19.20 -13.02 11.38
CA GLY A 220 -18.76 -13.48 10.05
C GLY A 220 -17.42 -14.21 10.09
N LEU A 221 -16.50 -13.77 10.95
CA LEU A 221 -15.18 -14.40 11.08
C LEU A 221 -15.21 -15.83 11.65
N LYS A 222 -16.32 -16.23 12.29
CA LYS A 222 -16.52 -17.63 12.73
C LYS A 222 -16.48 -18.61 11.55
N HIS A 223 -16.90 -18.19 10.36
CA HIS A 223 -16.89 -19.04 9.16
C HIS A 223 -15.48 -19.37 8.66
N ILE A 224 -14.46 -18.64 9.10
CA ILE A 224 -13.07 -18.88 8.74
C ILE A 224 -12.22 -19.35 9.94
N SER A 225 -12.80 -19.55 11.12
CA SER A 225 -12.05 -19.92 12.33
C SER A 225 -11.27 -21.24 12.19
N ASN A 226 -11.67 -22.11 11.29
CA ASN A 226 -11.04 -23.40 10.99
C ASN A 226 -10.19 -23.38 9.68
N ALA A 227 -9.97 -22.22 9.06
CA ALA A 227 -9.18 -22.10 7.85
C ALA A 227 -7.68 -22.24 8.14
N ASN A 228 -7.25 -23.46 8.48
CA ASN A 228 -5.89 -23.74 8.94
C ASN A 228 -4.80 -23.45 7.90
N ASN A 229 -5.15 -23.39 6.62
CA ASN A 229 -4.22 -23.03 5.55
C ASN A 229 -4.13 -21.52 5.30
N LEU A 230 -4.86 -20.69 6.09
CA LEU A 230 -4.88 -19.25 5.90
C LEU A 230 -3.56 -18.63 6.35
N THR A 231 -2.86 -18.00 5.41
CA THR A 231 -1.58 -17.32 5.61
C THR A 231 -1.69 -15.81 5.53
N LYS A 232 -2.66 -15.28 4.78
CA LYS A 232 -2.89 -13.83 4.66
C LYS A 232 -4.36 -13.49 4.84
N LEU A 233 -4.63 -12.54 5.72
CA LEU A 233 -5.97 -12.02 6.00
C LEU A 233 -5.97 -10.50 5.98
N SER A 234 -6.84 -9.92 5.16
CA SER A 234 -7.08 -8.48 5.15
C SER A 234 -8.49 -8.17 5.68
N LEU A 235 -8.55 -7.36 6.73
CA LEU A 235 -9.75 -6.86 7.39
C LEU A 235 -9.82 -5.32 7.31
N ALA A 236 -9.03 -4.72 6.42
CA ALA A 236 -8.87 -3.28 6.33
C ALA A 236 -10.19 -2.55 6.03
N ASN A 237 -10.35 -1.36 6.60
CA ASN A 237 -11.56 -0.53 6.41
C ASN A 237 -12.86 -1.26 6.80
N THR A 238 -12.85 -2.04 7.87
CA THR A 238 -14.03 -2.69 8.45
C THR A 238 -14.30 -2.12 9.84
N SER A 239 -15.50 -2.38 10.38
CA SER A 239 -15.85 -1.95 11.73
C SER A 239 -15.45 -2.96 12.82
N LEU A 240 -14.55 -3.90 12.50
CA LEU A 240 -14.11 -4.94 13.41
C LEU A 240 -13.33 -4.38 14.60
N ASP A 241 -13.52 -4.98 15.74
CA ASP A 241 -12.93 -4.64 17.02
C ASP A 241 -12.14 -5.82 17.62
N ASP A 242 -11.78 -5.73 18.89
CA ASP A 242 -11.01 -6.74 19.61
C ASP A 242 -11.74 -8.10 19.70
N ALA A 243 -13.08 -8.10 19.73
CA ALA A 243 -13.86 -9.33 19.74
C ALA A 243 -13.70 -10.13 18.43
N ALA A 244 -13.45 -9.44 17.32
CA ALA A 244 -13.19 -10.06 16.03
C ALA A 244 -11.88 -10.86 16.04
N LEU A 245 -10.80 -10.35 16.65
CA LEU A 245 -9.52 -11.03 16.71
C LEU A 245 -9.56 -12.32 17.53
N LYS A 246 -10.43 -12.41 18.51
CA LYS A 246 -10.66 -13.66 19.26
C LYS A 246 -11.25 -14.77 18.38
N GLN A 247 -12.01 -14.43 17.34
CA GLN A 247 -12.57 -15.44 16.43
C GLN A 247 -11.52 -16.09 15.54
N ILE A 248 -10.38 -15.42 15.33
CA ILE A 248 -9.29 -15.87 14.46
C ILE A 248 -8.06 -16.32 15.23
N GLU A 249 -8.07 -16.36 16.56
CA GLU A 249 -6.91 -16.76 17.39
C GLU A 249 -6.39 -18.17 17.08
N GLY A 250 -7.25 -19.04 16.52
CA GLY A 250 -6.93 -20.40 16.07
C GLY A 250 -6.16 -20.45 14.73
N LEU A 251 -6.08 -19.35 13.97
CA LEU A 251 -5.41 -19.29 12.67
C LEU A 251 -3.88 -19.21 12.83
N THR A 252 -3.29 -20.22 13.41
CA THR A 252 -1.88 -20.23 13.82
C THR A 252 -0.89 -20.18 12.66
N ASN A 253 -1.32 -20.47 11.43
CA ASN A 253 -0.51 -20.40 10.21
C ASN A 253 -0.50 -18.99 9.57
N LEU A 254 -1.23 -18.03 10.16
CA LEU A 254 -1.29 -16.68 9.62
C LEU A 254 0.08 -16.00 9.66
N MET A 255 0.51 -15.47 8.51
CA MET A 255 1.77 -14.75 8.32
C MET A 255 1.56 -13.24 8.18
N SER A 256 0.43 -12.82 7.63
CA SER A 256 0.11 -11.40 7.40
C SER A 256 -1.33 -11.09 7.77
N LEU A 257 -1.51 -10.06 8.60
CA LEU A 257 -2.81 -9.56 9.04
C LEU A 257 -2.91 -8.06 8.79
N ASN A 258 -3.94 -7.65 8.04
CA ASN A 258 -4.19 -6.24 7.79
C ASN A 258 -5.41 -5.76 8.57
N LEU A 259 -5.17 -4.88 9.55
CA LEU A 259 -6.15 -4.24 10.44
C LEU A 259 -6.23 -2.72 10.18
N TYR A 260 -5.77 -2.25 9.01
CA TYR A 260 -5.82 -0.84 8.65
C TYR A 260 -7.23 -0.29 8.81
N ASN A 261 -7.36 0.86 9.50
CA ASN A 261 -8.63 1.55 9.71
C ASN A 261 -9.74 0.62 10.23
N THR A 262 -9.43 -0.11 11.32
CA THR A 262 -10.38 -0.91 12.12
C THR A 262 -10.53 -0.31 13.53
N LYS A 263 -11.39 -0.90 14.35
CA LYS A 263 -11.56 -0.49 15.77
C LYS A 263 -10.74 -1.36 16.74
N VAL A 264 -9.81 -2.15 16.22
CA VAL A 264 -8.92 -3.00 17.04
C VAL A 264 -8.00 -2.13 17.88
N THR A 265 -7.81 -2.52 19.15
CA THR A 265 -6.92 -1.87 20.12
C THR A 265 -5.79 -2.80 20.57
N ASP A 266 -4.98 -2.36 21.51
CA ASP A 266 -3.91 -3.16 22.12
C ASP A 266 -4.46 -4.44 22.78
N ALA A 267 -5.67 -4.40 23.31
CA ALA A 267 -6.32 -5.57 23.90
C ALA A 267 -6.59 -6.67 22.86
N GLY A 268 -6.97 -6.29 21.64
CA GLY A 268 -7.16 -7.24 20.54
C GLY A 268 -5.86 -7.90 20.10
N LEU A 269 -4.75 -7.14 20.04
CA LEU A 269 -3.44 -7.70 19.69
C LEU A 269 -3.00 -8.84 20.62
N ALA A 270 -3.47 -8.84 21.87
CA ALA A 270 -3.16 -9.91 22.80
C ALA A 270 -3.63 -11.30 22.33
N SER A 271 -4.70 -11.37 21.51
CA SER A 271 -5.19 -12.63 20.91
C SER A 271 -4.24 -13.21 19.86
N LEU A 272 -3.32 -12.41 19.33
CA LEU A 272 -2.38 -12.84 18.29
C LEU A 272 -1.10 -13.50 18.82
N LYS A 273 -0.87 -13.51 20.16
CA LYS A 273 0.39 -13.96 20.77
C LYS A 273 0.76 -15.42 20.45
N ASN A 274 -0.19 -16.26 20.10
CA ASN A 274 0.03 -17.65 19.74
C ASN A 274 0.30 -17.90 18.25
N MET A 275 0.22 -16.86 17.41
CA MET A 275 0.43 -16.95 15.97
C MET A 275 1.92 -16.92 15.61
N LYS A 276 2.63 -18.02 15.86
CA LYS A 276 4.10 -18.12 15.76
C LYS A 276 4.67 -17.79 14.38
N PHE A 277 3.85 -17.91 13.34
CA PHE A 277 4.24 -17.60 11.96
C PHE A 277 3.90 -16.18 11.54
N LEU A 278 3.23 -15.38 12.39
CA LEU A 278 2.89 -14.01 12.09
C LEU A 278 4.18 -13.17 11.89
N ARG A 279 4.22 -12.43 10.77
CA ARG A 279 5.36 -11.60 10.34
C ARG A 279 4.99 -10.15 10.20
N LYS A 280 3.76 -9.88 9.74
CA LYS A 280 3.31 -8.52 9.43
C LYS A 280 1.91 -8.28 9.98
N VAL A 281 1.76 -7.20 10.73
CA VAL A 281 0.47 -6.67 11.17
C VAL A 281 0.40 -5.21 10.73
N TYR A 282 -0.54 -4.88 9.85
CA TYR A 282 -0.79 -3.49 9.45
C TYR A 282 -1.92 -2.95 10.31
N ALA A 283 -1.61 -2.05 11.24
CA ALA A 283 -2.56 -1.51 12.21
C ALA A 283 -2.64 0.03 12.16
N TRP A 284 -2.26 0.64 11.03
CA TRP A 284 -2.40 2.08 10.86
C TRP A 284 -3.88 2.50 10.88
N GLN A 285 -4.16 3.66 11.48
CA GLN A 285 -5.53 4.17 11.72
C GLN A 285 -6.44 3.21 12.51
N SER A 286 -5.88 2.27 13.27
CA SER A 286 -6.61 1.50 14.29
C SER A 286 -6.42 2.12 15.68
N GLY A 287 -6.97 1.48 16.72
CA GLY A 287 -6.73 1.86 18.11
C GLY A 287 -5.44 1.27 18.71
N VAL A 288 -4.60 0.64 17.91
CA VAL A 288 -3.34 0.03 18.35
C VAL A 288 -2.29 1.12 18.57
N THR A 289 -1.62 1.04 19.74
CA THR A 289 -0.54 1.96 20.12
C THR A 289 0.83 1.33 19.97
N GLU A 290 1.89 2.15 20.11
CA GLU A 290 3.28 1.64 20.17
C GLU A 290 3.48 0.69 21.33
N GLN A 291 2.80 0.93 22.46
CA GLN A 291 2.87 0.05 23.61
C GLN A 291 2.28 -1.32 23.29
N GLY A 292 1.09 -1.38 22.67
CA GLY A 292 0.48 -2.63 22.24
C GLY A 292 1.34 -3.39 21.23
N ALA A 293 1.93 -2.68 20.27
CA ALA A 293 2.88 -3.26 19.31
C ALA A 293 4.12 -3.83 20.01
N ALA A 294 4.70 -3.10 20.98
CA ALA A 294 5.85 -3.56 21.76
C ALA A 294 5.52 -4.80 22.61
N GLU A 295 4.32 -4.87 23.21
CA GLU A 295 3.87 -6.05 23.95
C GLU A 295 3.69 -7.28 23.03
N LEU A 296 3.15 -7.10 21.83
CA LEU A 296 3.09 -8.18 20.85
C LEU A 296 4.48 -8.62 20.41
N ASN A 297 5.42 -7.69 20.19
CA ASN A 297 6.80 -8.01 19.82
C ASN A 297 7.56 -8.78 20.91
N LYS A 298 7.23 -8.60 22.19
CA LYS A 298 7.80 -9.43 23.26
C LYS A 298 7.39 -10.91 23.13
N ALA A 299 6.15 -11.16 22.72
CA ALA A 299 5.64 -12.52 22.51
C ALA A 299 6.07 -13.10 21.16
N LEU A 300 6.13 -12.26 20.13
CA LEU A 300 6.46 -12.60 18.75
C LEU A 300 7.60 -11.70 18.25
N PRO A 301 8.86 -12.01 18.55
CA PRO A 301 10.00 -11.12 18.26
C PRO A 301 10.22 -10.82 16.76
N ASN A 302 9.65 -11.62 15.88
CA ASN A 302 9.82 -11.50 14.44
C ASN A 302 8.62 -10.83 13.73
N VAL A 303 7.65 -10.32 14.50
CA VAL A 303 6.50 -9.61 13.91
C VAL A 303 6.85 -8.13 13.71
N ASP A 304 6.55 -7.63 12.53
CA ASP A 304 6.58 -6.21 12.19
C ASP A 304 5.16 -5.65 12.32
N VAL A 305 4.93 -4.76 13.30
CA VAL A 305 3.65 -4.07 13.50
C VAL A 305 3.76 -2.67 12.91
N ASN A 306 3.14 -2.48 11.77
CA ASN A 306 3.12 -1.21 11.07
C ASN A 306 1.96 -0.34 11.58
N LEU A 307 2.29 0.71 12.31
CA LEU A 307 1.35 1.72 12.84
C LEU A 307 1.20 2.95 11.93
N GLY A 308 1.78 2.91 10.70
CA GLY A 308 1.82 4.06 9.80
C GLY A 308 2.90 5.08 10.20
N PHE A 309 2.84 6.26 9.57
CA PHE A 309 3.81 7.31 9.82
C PHE A 309 3.37 8.19 10.98
N LYS A 310 4.30 8.48 11.89
CA LYS A 310 4.18 9.65 12.74
C LYS A 310 4.60 10.86 11.91
N LEU A 311 3.66 11.69 11.52
CA LEU A 311 4.00 13.06 11.17
C LEU A 311 4.69 13.67 12.40
N ALA A 312 5.95 14.07 12.27
CA ALA A 312 6.60 14.85 13.29
C ALA A 312 5.65 16.03 13.59
N LYS A 313 5.24 16.19 14.86
CA LYS A 313 4.48 17.37 15.27
C LYS A 313 5.36 18.56 14.88
N VAL A 314 4.95 19.29 13.85
CA VAL A 314 5.54 20.58 13.55
C VAL A 314 5.13 21.45 14.74
N GLU A 315 6.05 21.65 15.68
CA GLU A 315 5.85 22.66 16.71
C GLU A 315 5.66 23.98 15.96
N PRO A 316 4.57 24.73 16.26
CA PRO A 316 4.36 26.00 15.61
C PRO A 316 5.59 26.87 15.91
N LYS A 317 6.31 27.29 14.85
CA LYS A 317 7.39 28.26 14.98
C LYS A 317 6.86 29.42 15.83
N LYS A 318 7.45 29.66 17.03
CA LYS A 318 7.16 30.83 17.82
C LYS A 318 7.41 32.05 16.91
N GLU A 319 6.35 32.76 16.59
CA GLU A 319 6.48 34.06 15.92
C GLU A 319 7.39 34.92 16.78
N GLU A 320 8.60 35.20 16.29
CA GLU A 320 9.46 36.26 16.85
C GLU A 320 8.69 37.57 16.71
N LYS A 321 8.22 38.10 17.84
CA LYS A 321 7.67 39.44 17.91
C LYS A 321 8.76 40.39 17.46
N LYS A 322 8.66 40.92 16.25
CA LYS A 322 9.46 42.03 15.79
C LYS A 322 9.15 43.21 16.69
N GLU A 323 10.12 43.62 17.50
CA GLU A 323 10.06 44.89 18.25
C GLU A 323 9.84 46.04 17.26
N PRO A 324 8.96 47.02 17.59
CA PRO A 324 8.75 48.18 16.73
C PRO A 324 10.00 49.03 16.70
N LYS A 325 10.54 49.28 15.50
CA LYS A 325 11.63 50.26 15.31
C LYS A 325 11.18 51.63 15.83
N LYS A 326 11.94 52.17 16.78
CA LYS A 326 11.79 53.57 17.24
C LYS A 326 12.03 54.48 16.04
N GLU A 327 11.02 55.26 15.68
CA GLU A 327 11.17 56.41 14.76
C GLU A 327 11.99 57.48 15.43
N GLU A 328 13.15 57.79 14.87
CA GLU A 328 14.00 58.92 15.22
C GLU A 328 13.33 60.19 14.68
N LYS A 329 12.81 61.07 15.57
CA LYS A 329 12.29 62.39 15.23
C LYS A 329 13.45 63.28 14.75
N LYS A 330 13.51 63.57 13.48
CA LYS A 330 14.38 64.65 12.93
C LYS A 330 13.81 66.00 13.36
N GLU A 331 14.57 66.70 14.18
CA GLU A 331 14.35 68.07 14.58
C GLU A 331 14.59 69.04 13.40
N VAL A 332 13.54 69.70 12.94
CA VAL A 332 13.61 70.72 11.89
C VAL A 332 14.00 72.06 12.51
N LYS A 333 15.24 72.51 12.27
CA LYS A 333 15.68 73.86 12.55
C LYS A 333 15.02 74.82 11.57
N LYS A 334 14.34 75.86 12.08
CA LYS A 334 13.87 77.04 11.37
C LYS A 334 15.06 77.97 11.06
N PRO A 335 15.15 78.53 9.84
CA PRO A 335 16.06 79.62 9.59
C PRO A 335 15.43 81.00 10.05
N GLU A 336 16.29 81.87 10.54
CA GLU A 336 16.04 83.28 10.73
C GLU A 336 15.89 84.07 9.41
#